data_a120ac2176e396c3d97c92e67d4ce916
#
_entry.id   a120ac2176e396c3d97c92e67d4ce916
#
_cell.length_a   1.000
_cell.length_b   1.000
_cell.length_c   1.000
_cell.angle_alpha   90.00
_cell.angle_beta   90.00
_cell.angle_gamma   90.00
#
_symmetry.space_group_name_H-M   'P 1'
#
loop_
_entity.id
_entity.type
_entity.pdbx_description
1 polymer ?
#
loop_
_entity_poly.entity_id
_entity_poly.type
_entity_poly.pdbx_seq_one_letter_code
_entity_poly.pdbx_strand_id
1 'polypeptide(L)'
;MSHTLDIKTSGKSLNEAEKVLIMIHGRGGSAEDILSLAQHLNVEDYALLAPQATNGSWYPLSFIAPVEQNEPWLSSAIETVGKTVKTALDAGIKAENIYFFGFSQGACLSLEFLARNAQKYGGAVAIIGGVIGDKINRENYKGDFAQTPVFLGTSNPDFHVPVERVYATANILKEMNADVTEKVYANFGHSINEEEVELANSIVFK
;
A
#
# COMPACT_ATOMS: atom_id res chain seq x y z
N MET A 1 0.79 1.54 23.22
CA MET A 1 -0.30 0.81 22.54
C MET A 1 0.24 0.39 21.17
N SER A 2 -0.15 -0.78 20.67
CA SER A 2 0.33 -1.33 19.39
C SER A 2 -0.80 -2.10 18.70
N HIS A 3 -0.69 -2.26 17.39
CA HIS A 3 -1.58 -3.16 16.64
C HIS A 3 -1.32 -4.61 17.06
N THR A 4 -2.40 -5.38 17.17
CA THR A 4 -2.31 -6.83 17.23
C THR A 4 -2.18 -7.35 15.81
N LEU A 5 -1.30 -8.32 15.60
CA LEU A 5 -1.20 -8.97 14.29
C LEU A 5 -2.44 -9.86 14.07
N ASP A 6 -3.38 -9.38 13.30
CA ASP A 6 -4.55 -10.11 12.84
C ASP A 6 -4.57 -10.01 11.30
N ILE A 7 -4.32 -11.12 10.61
CA ILE A 7 -4.26 -11.17 9.14
C ILE A 7 -5.44 -12.00 8.66
N LYS A 8 -6.34 -11.39 7.92
CA LYS A 8 -7.39 -12.11 7.18
C LYS A 8 -6.81 -12.60 5.86
N THR A 9 -7.24 -13.76 5.44
CA THR A 9 -6.74 -14.42 4.23
C THR A 9 -7.87 -14.75 3.27
N SER A 10 -7.58 -14.73 1.98
CA SER A 10 -8.48 -15.16 0.91
C SER A 10 -7.65 -15.64 -0.29
N GLY A 11 -8.30 -16.06 -1.38
CA GLY A 11 -7.62 -16.58 -2.55
C GLY A 11 -6.99 -17.96 -2.31
N LYS A 12 -5.86 -18.23 -2.97
CA LYS A 12 -5.11 -19.48 -2.77
C LYS A 12 -4.47 -19.54 -1.37
N SER A 13 -4.26 -20.74 -0.86
CA SER A 13 -3.44 -20.91 0.35
C SER A 13 -1.98 -20.52 0.07
N LEU A 14 -1.27 -20.03 1.10
CA LEU A 14 0.14 -19.64 0.97
C LEU A 14 1.04 -20.80 0.49
N ASN A 15 0.66 -22.04 0.80
CA ASN A 15 1.43 -23.22 0.42
C ASN A 15 1.25 -23.61 -1.07
N GLU A 16 0.22 -23.08 -1.72
CA GLU A 16 -0.14 -23.41 -3.11
C GLU A 16 0.08 -22.21 -4.05
N ALA A 17 0.18 -21.00 -3.49
CA ALA A 17 0.33 -19.78 -4.28
C ALA A 17 1.82 -19.53 -4.59
N GLU A 18 2.08 -19.06 -5.80
CA GLU A 18 3.40 -18.54 -6.19
C GLU A 18 3.50 -17.02 -5.94
N LYS A 19 2.37 -16.33 -5.88
CA LYS A 19 2.26 -14.88 -5.71
C LYS A 19 1.37 -14.54 -4.52
N VAL A 20 1.70 -13.44 -3.84
CA VAL A 20 0.92 -12.92 -2.71
C VAL A 20 0.55 -11.47 -2.99
N LEU A 21 -0.70 -11.11 -2.73
CA LEU A 21 -1.14 -9.72 -2.66
C LEU A 21 -1.44 -9.34 -1.20
N ILE A 22 -0.71 -8.35 -0.69
CA ILE A 22 -0.97 -7.73 0.61
C ILE A 22 -1.89 -6.53 0.39
N MET A 23 -3.09 -6.56 1.01
CA MET A 23 -4.13 -5.55 0.84
C MET A 23 -4.34 -4.78 2.13
N ILE A 24 -4.20 -3.44 2.08
CA ILE A 24 -4.21 -2.58 3.26
C ILE A 24 -5.38 -1.60 3.16
N HIS A 25 -6.34 -1.75 4.08
CA HIS A 25 -7.58 -0.97 4.10
C HIS A 25 -7.38 0.48 4.54
N GLY A 26 -8.30 1.36 4.16
CA GLY A 26 -8.36 2.75 4.60
C GLY A 26 -8.86 2.90 6.04
N ARG A 27 -8.81 4.12 6.57
CA ARG A 27 -9.37 4.46 7.89
C ARG A 27 -10.85 4.15 7.95
N GLY A 28 -11.28 3.48 9.02
CA GLY A 28 -12.65 3.08 9.26
C GLY A 28 -13.11 1.86 8.46
N GLY A 29 -12.26 1.32 7.59
CA GLY A 29 -12.51 0.08 6.87
C GLY A 29 -12.04 -1.16 7.62
N SER A 30 -12.19 -2.30 6.99
CA SER A 30 -11.76 -3.60 7.49
C SER A 30 -10.91 -4.37 6.48
N ALA A 31 -10.25 -5.40 6.97
CA ALA A 31 -9.53 -6.35 6.13
C ALA A 31 -10.47 -7.06 5.15
N GLU A 32 -11.68 -7.38 5.58
CA GLU A 32 -12.72 -7.99 4.74
C GLU A 32 -13.17 -7.04 3.62
N ASP A 33 -13.35 -5.74 3.92
CA ASP A 33 -13.73 -4.73 2.92
C ASP A 33 -12.68 -4.64 1.81
N ILE A 34 -11.39 -4.54 2.18
CA ILE A 34 -10.34 -4.41 1.17
C ILE A 34 -10.15 -5.71 0.37
N LEU A 35 -10.31 -6.88 0.99
CA LEU A 35 -10.26 -8.17 0.30
C LEU A 35 -11.37 -8.32 -0.73
N SER A 36 -12.53 -7.71 -0.52
CA SER A 36 -13.63 -7.77 -1.48
C SER A 36 -13.29 -7.12 -2.83
N LEU A 37 -12.31 -6.21 -2.88
CA LEU A 37 -11.87 -5.60 -4.13
C LEU A 37 -11.12 -6.58 -5.03
N ALA A 38 -10.59 -7.68 -4.50
CA ALA A 38 -9.83 -8.67 -5.26
C ALA A 38 -10.66 -9.29 -6.42
N GLN A 39 -12.00 -9.33 -6.30
CA GLN A 39 -12.87 -9.82 -7.38
C GLN A 39 -12.79 -8.97 -8.67
N HIS A 40 -12.22 -7.76 -8.60
CA HIS A 40 -12.05 -6.84 -9.73
C HIS A 40 -10.60 -6.81 -10.24
N LEU A 41 -9.70 -7.52 -9.57
CA LEU A 41 -8.26 -7.55 -9.88
C LEU A 41 -7.88 -8.90 -10.52
N ASN A 42 -6.86 -8.91 -11.38
CA ASN A 42 -6.32 -10.12 -12.01
C ASN A 42 -5.42 -10.89 -11.02
N VAL A 43 -6.01 -11.39 -9.94
CA VAL A 43 -5.29 -12.01 -8.82
C VAL A 43 -5.88 -13.37 -8.40
N GLU A 44 -6.57 -14.06 -9.31
CA GLU A 44 -7.26 -15.33 -9.04
C GLU A 44 -6.29 -16.42 -8.55
N ASP A 45 -5.03 -16.33 -8.98
CA ASP A 45 -3.96 -17.28 -8.63
C ASP A 45 -3.11 -16.84 -7.43
N TYR A 46 -3.44 -15.74 -6.76
CA TYR A 46 -2.67 -15.19 -5.65
C TYR A 46 -3.22 -15.70 -4.30
N ALA A 47 -2.34 -15.80 -3.31
CA ALA A 47 -2.76 -15.74 -1.92
C ALA A 47 -2.99 -14.29 -1.52
N LEU A 48 -4.08 -14.01 -0.83
CA LEU A 48 -4.45 -12.66 -0.41
C LEU A 48 -4.29 -12.54 1.10
N LEU A 49 -3.52 -11.55 1.55
CA LEU A 49 -3.28 -11.26 2.95
C LEU A 49 -3.73 -9.83 3.25
N ALA A 50 -4.64 -9.66 4.20
CA ALA A 50 -5.08 -8.35 4.64
C ALA A 50 -4.91 -8.22 6.16
N PRO A 51 -3.92 -7.46 6.64
CA PRO A 51 -3.81 -7.17 8.06
C PRO A 51 -4.94 -6.22 8.48
N GLN A 52 -5.48 -6.44 9.70
CA GLN A 52 -6.53 -5.64 10.31
C GLN A 52 -5.94 -4.59 11.24
N ALA A 53 -6.24 -3.32 11.01
CA ALA A 53 -5.90 -2.26 11.95
C ALA A 53 -6.74 -2.35 13.22
N THR A 54 -6.13 -2.19 14.38
CA THR A 54 -6.84 -2.08 15.66
C THR A 54 -7.82 -0.90 15.59
N ASN A 55 -9.08 -1.14 15.93
CA ASN A 55 -10.18 -0.16 15.83
C ASN A 55 -10.35 0.45 14.42
N GLY A 56 -9.96 -0.25 13.37
CA GLY A 56 -10.13 0.20 11.98
C GLY A 56 -9.25 1.39 11.57
N SER A 57 -8.19 1.72 12.32
CA SER A 57 -7.32 2.84 11.99
C SER A 57 -5.85 2.52 12.26
N TRP A 58 -4.98 2.77 11.28
CA TRP A 58 -3.55 2.49 11.35
C TRP A 58 -2.80 3.48 12.24
N TYR A 59 -3.23 4.74 12.24
CA TYR A 59 -2.69 5.81 13.09
C TYR A 59 -3.75 6.89 13.27
N PRO A 60 -3.71 7.68 14.38
CA PRO A 60 -4.87 8.48 14.79
C PRO A 60 -5.14 9.72 13.94
N LEU A 61 -4.10 10.44 13.50
CA LEU A 61 -4.26 11.72 12.81
C LEU A 61 -4.09 11.59 11.29
N SER A 62 -4.05 12.73 10.58
CA SER A 62 -3.73 12.78 9.16
C SER A 62 -2.33 12.24 8.87
N PHE A 63 -2.13 11.67 7.70
CA PHE A 63 -0.81 11.20 7.25
C PHE A 63 0.19 12.35 7.04
N ILE A 64 -0.29 13.58 6.84
CA ILE A 64 0.54 14.80 6.75
C ILE A 64 0.65 15.55 8.09
N ALA A 65 0.21 14.96 9.20
CA ALA A 65 0.50 15.49 10.53
C ALA A 65 1.97 15.20 10.90
N PRO A 66 2.55 15.94 11.88
CA PRO A 66 3.84 15.58 12.44
C PRO A 66 3.88 14.11 12.88
N VAL A 67 4.93 13.39 12.48
CA VAL A 67 5.06 11.93 12.70
C VAL A 67 4.88 11.58 14.17
N GLU A 68 5.43 12.40 15.06
CA GLU A 68 5.40 12.20 16.52
C GLU A 68 3.97 12.17 17.07
N GLN A 69 3.02 12.85 16.41
CA GLN A 69 1.62 12.87 16.81
C GLN A 69 0.87 11.59 16.39
N ASN A 70 1.42 10.83 15.47
CA ASN A 70 0.90 9.54 15.04
C ASN A 70 1.55 8.36 15.77
N GLU A 71 2.59 8.61 16.59
CA GLU A 71 3.25 7.58 17.38
C GLU A 71 2.47 7.25 18.68
N PRO A 72 2.57 6.00 19.17
CA PRO A 72 3.35 4.87 18.65
C PRO A 72 2.61 4.04 17.59
N TRP A 73 1.44 4.47 17.16
CA TRP A 73 0.59 3.72 16.24
C TRP A 73 1.20 3.58 14.85
N LEU A 74 1.85 4.63 14.35
CA LEU A 74 2.47 4.60 13.03
C LEU A 74 3.62 3.57 12.95
N SER A 75 4.52 3.58 13.93
CA SER A 75 5.59 2.57 14.00
C SER A 75 5.03 1.16 14.09
N SER A 76 3.98 0.97 14.90
CA SER A 76 3.31 -0.33 15.02
C SER A 76 2.60 -0.75 13.73
N ALA A 77 2.00 0.18 12.99
CA ALA A 77 1.39 -0.10 11.69
C ALA A 77 2.43 -0.56 10.66
N ILE A 78 3.55 0.16 10.57
CA ILE A 78 4.67 -0.22 9.68
C ILE A 78 5.20 -1.61 10.04
N GLU A 79 5.37 -1.89 11.34
CA GLU A 79 5.79 -3.22 11.81
C GLU A 79 4.78 -4.31 11.45
N THR A 80 3.48 -4.00 11.52
CA THR A 80 2.40 -4.96 11.15
C THR A 80 2.46 -5.30 9.66
N VAL A 81 2.70 -4.32 8.78
CA VAL A 81 2.93 -4.59 7.35
C VAL A 81 4.19 -5.45 7.18
N GLY A 82 5.28 -5.13 7.87
CA GLY A 82 6.51 -5.93 7.83
C GLY A 82 6.31 -7.37 8.28
N LYS A 83 5.52 -7.61 9.33
CA LYS A 83 5.15 -8.96 9.79
C LYS A 83 4.28 -9.69 8.75
N THR A 84 3.38 -8.97 8.06
CA THR A 84 2.58 -9.56 6.97
C THR A 84 3.46 -9.97 5.79
N VAL A 85 4.43 -9.14 5.40
CA VAL A 85 5.45 -9.50 4.40
C VAL A 85 6.25 -10.72 4.85
N LYS A 86 6.68 -10.72 6.12
CA LYS A 86 7.42 -11.87 6.69
C LYS A 86 6.61 -13.16 6.64
N THR A 87 5.30 -13.12 6.86
CA THR A 87 4.42 -14.30 6.74
C THR A 87 4.51 -14.92 5.33
N ALA A 88 4.51 -14.08 4.29
CA ALA A 88 4.67 -14.55 2.91
C ALA A 88 6.08 -15.14 2.65
N LEU A 89 7.12 -14.44 3.12
CA LEU A 89 8.51 -14.89 2.97
C LEU A 89 8.77 -16.21 3.71
N ASP A 90 8.24 -16.39 4.91
CA ASP A 90 8.36 -17.63 5.71
C ASP A 90 7.65 -18.80 5.04
N ALA A 91 6.62 -18.56 4.22
CA ALA A 91 5.96 -19.55 3.39
C ALA A 91 6.76 -19.89 2.09
N GLY A 92 7.91 -19.25 1.87
CA GLY A 92 8.78 -19.49 0.71
C GLY A 92 8.48 -18.60 -0.50
N ILE A 93 7.54 -17.65 -0.40
CA ILE A 93 7.25 -16.69 -1.47
C ILE A 93 8.42 -15.69 -1.54
N LYS A 94 8.99 -15.49 -2.72
CA LYS A 94 10.06 -14.52 -2.93
C LYS A 94 9.50 -13.10 -2.91
N ALA A 95 10.32 -12.12 -2.51
CA ALA A 95 9.91 -10.70 -2.48
C ALA A 95 9.40 -10.22 -3.85
N GLU A 96 10.03 -10.64 -4.94
CA GLU A 96 9.62 -10.31 -6.32
C GLU A 96 8.24 -10.86 -6.72
N ASN A 97 7.61 -11.68 -5.89
CA ASN A 97 6.27 -12.24 -6.03
C ASN A 97 5.30 -11.70 -4.96
N ILE A 98 5.71 -10.72 -4.19
CA ILE A 98 4.85 -10.03 -3.21
C ILE A 98 4.39 -8.71 -3.83
N TYR A 99 3.08 -8.54 -3.87
CA TYR A 99 2.39 -7.37 -4.41
C TYR A 99 1.66 -6.63 -3.29
N PHE A 100 1.40 -5.34 -3.52
CA PHE A 100 0.69 -4.50 -2.56
C PHE A 100 -0.50 -3.81 -3.22
N PHE A 101 -1.59 -3.69 -2.47
CA PHE A 101 -2.72 -2.83 -2.80
C PHE A 101 -3.13 -2.06 -1.56
N GLY A 102 -3.17 -0.74 -1.63
CA GLY A 102 -3.60 0.10 -0.53
C GLY A 102 -4.59 1.17 -0.97
N PHE A 103 -5.55 1.48 -0.10
CA PHE A 103 -6.50 2.57 -0.29
C PHE A 103 -6.39 3.58 0.84
N SER A 104 -6.34 4.88 0.51
CA SER A 104 -6.38 6.00 1.48
C SER A 104 -5.30 5.85 2.56
N GLN A 105 -5.66 5.73 3.84
CA GLN A 105 -4.69 5.51 4.92
C GLN A 105 -3.82 4.26 4.67
N GLY A 106 -4.41 3.20 4.09
CA GLY A 106 -3.68 2.00 3.70
C GLY A 106 -2.73 2.22 2.53
N ALA A 107 -3.08 3.09 1.58
CA ALA A 107 -2.18 3.49 0.50
C ALA A 107 -0.97 4.26 1.05
N CYS A 108 -1.21 5.22 1.97
CA CYS A 108 -0.13 5.94 2.63
C CYS A 108 0.81 5.00 3.39
N LEU A 109 0.24 4.05 4.14
CA LEU A 109 1.01 3.07 4.92
C LEU A 109 1.83 2.13 4.00
N SER A 110 1.22 1.66 2.90
CA SER A 110 1.92 0.83 1.91
C SER A 110 3.12 1.57 1.32
N LEU A 111 2.92 2.81 0.88
CA LEU A 111 3.98 3.63 0.26
C LEU A 111 5.10 3.94 1.24
N GLU A 112 4.76 4.28 2.49
CA GLU A 112 5.74 4.54 3.54
C GLU A 112 6.56 3.28 3.87
N PHE A 113 5.89 2.12 4.01
CA PHE A 113 6.57 0.84 4.23
C PHE A 113 7.51 0.50 3.08
N LEU A 114 7.02 0.60 1.84
CA LEU A 114 7.80 0.28 0.63
C LEU A 114 9.02 1.20 0.48
N ALA A 115 8.87 2.51 0.69
CA ALA A 115 9.99 3.44 0.61
C ALA A 115 11.06 3.17 1.69
N ARG A 116 10.65 2.70 2.88
CA ARG A 116 11.60 2.31 3.94
C ARG A 116 12.29 0.98 3.69
N ASN A 117 11.70 0.11 2.86
CA ASN A 117 12.14 -1.26 2.63
C ASN A 117 12.21 -1.58 1.14
N ALA A 118 12.75 -0.66 0.32
CA ALA A 118 12.77 -0.82 -1.11
C ALA A 118 13.68 -2.00 -1.52
N GLN A 119 13.10 -2.88 -2.30
CA GLN A 119 13.74 -4.00 -2.98
C GLN A 119 12.87 -4.38 -4.18
N LYS A 120 13.29 -5.36 -4.97
CA LYS A 120 12.43 -5.88 -6.03
C LYS A 120 11.21 -6.56 -5.42
N TYR A 121 10.04 -5.95 -5.59
CA TYR A 121 8.73 -6.53 -5.32
C TYR A 121 8.02 -6.88 -6.65
N GLY A 122 6.92 -7.63 -6.58
CA GLY A 122 6.10 -7.92 -7.74
C GLY A 122 5.44 -6.65 -8.32
N GLY A 123 4.96 -5.79 -7.45
CA GLY A 123 4.38 -4.50 -7.80
C GLY A 123 3.57 -3.88 -6.68
N ALA A 124 3.14 -2.64 -6.85
CA ALA A 124 2.32 -1.94 -5.88
C ALA A 124 1.25 -1.07 -6.54
N VAL A 125 0.07 -1.06 -5.96
CA VAL A 125 -1.04 -0.16 -6.28
C VAL A 125 -1.37 0.66 -5.04
N ALA A 126 -1.36 1.97 -5.15
CA ALA A 126 -1.76 2.87 -4.08
C ALA A 126 -2.77 3.89 -4.61
N ILE A 127 -4.01 3.76 -4.14
CA ILE A 127 -5.10 4.64 -4.53
C ILE A 127 -5.32 5.67 -3.43
N ILE A 128 -5.14 6.95 -3.79
CA ILE A 128 -5.30 8.13 -2.94
C ILE A 128 -4.38 8.05 -1.72
N GLY A 129 -3.06 8.10 -1.96
CA GLY A 129 -2.06 8.04 -0.90
C GLY A 129 -0.73 8.70 -1.25
N GLY A 130 0.11 8.87 -0.24
CA GLY A 130 1.47 9.37 -0.36
C GLY A 130 2.27 9.05 0.90
N VAL A 131 3.59 9.21 0.85
CA VAL A 131 4.48 8.99 2.00
C VAL A 131 4.11 9.88 3.19
N ILE A 132 4.32 9.36 4.40
CA ILE A 132 3.78 9.89 5.67
C ILE A 132 4.70 10.95 6.28
N GLY A 133 4.10 11.92 6.98
CA GLY A 133 4.75 12.99 7.74
C GLY A 133 4.44 14.38 7.19
N ASP A 134 4.49 15.40 8.05
CA ASP A 134 4.42 16.81 7.66
C ASP A 134 5.60 17.18 6.75
N LYS A 135 6.76 16.67 7.11
CA LYS A 135 8.00 16.73 6.32
C LYS A 135 8.37 15.33 5.87
N ILE A 136 8.70 15.21 4.59
CA ILE A 136 9.20 13.94 4.04
C ILE A 136 10.63 13.72 4.54
N ASN A 137 10.82 12.70 5.40
CA ASN A 137 12.16 12.37 5.90
C ASN A 137 12.79 11.29 5.01
N ARG A 138 13.60 11.74 4.04
CA ARG A 138 14.29 10.87 3.09
C ARG A 138 15.35 9.95 3.71
N GLU A 139 15.85 10.27 4.90
CA GLU A 139 16.82 9.42 5.60
C GLU A 139 16.23 8.06 5.99
N ASN A 140 14.91 7.99 6.10
CA ASN A 140 14.19 6.73 6.35
C ASN A 140 14.12 5.81 5.13
N TYR A 141 14.32 6.36 3.91
CA TYR A 141 14.08 5.64 2.66
C TYR A 141 15.39 5.02 2.15
N LYS A 142 15.37 3.70 2.01
CA LYS A 142 16.56 2.91 1.70
C LYS A 142 16.25 1.80 0.72
N GLY A 143 17.26 1.43 -0.07
CA GLY A 143 17.17 0.30 -1.01
C GLY A 143 16.95 0.76 -2.44
N ASP A 144 16.57 -0.18 -3.29
CA ASP A 144 16.38 0.00 -4.73
C ASP A 144 15.19 -0.87 -5.16
N PHE A 145 14.20 -0.28 -5.80
CA PHE A 145 13.03 -1.00 -6.29
C PHE A 145 13.29 -1.89 -7.51
N ALA A 146 14.45 -1.78 -8.14
CA ALA A 146 14.85 -2.59 -9.28
C ALA A 146 13.75 -2.72 -10.35
N GLN A 147 13.18 -1.56 -10.76
CA GLN A 147 12.10 -1.44 -11.74
C GLN A 147 10.80 -2.16 -11.31
N THR A 148 10.50 -2.20 -10.01
CA THR A 148 9.19 -2.65 -9.52
C THR A 148 8.09 -1.73 -10.07
N PRO A 149 7.03 -2.26 -10.73
CA PRO A 149 5.92 -1.44 -11.22
C PRO A 149 5.10 -0.91 -10.04
N VAL A 150 4.85 0.40 -10.06
CA VAL A 150 4.04 1.09 -9.04
C VAL A 150 2.99 1.95 -9.73
N PHE A 151 1.72 1.70 -9.43
CA PHE A 151 0.62 2.53 -9.90
C PHE A 151 0.09 3.40 -8.76
N LEU A 152 0.05 4.71 -8.98
CA LEU A 152 -0.52 5.72 -8.07
C LEU A 152 -1.75 6.35 -8.72
N GLY A 153 -2.94 6.05 -8.19
CA GLY A 153 -4.20 6.70 -8.56
C GLY A 153 -4.59 7.76 -7.54
N THR A 154 -5.10 8.91 -7.97
CA THR A 154 -5.57 9.96 -7.05
C THR A 154 -6.57 10.89 -7.70
N SER A 155 -7.31 11.64 -6.89
CA SER A 155 -8.22 12.71 -7.32
C SER A 155 -7.65 14.09 -7.00
N ASN A 156 -7.97 15.09 -7.81
CA ASN A 156 -7.66 16.48 -7.52
C ASN A 156 -8.89 17.38 -7.82
N PRO A 157 -9.45 18.07 -6.82
CA PRO A 157 -9.04 18.08 -5.41
C PRO A 157 -9.46 16.81 -4.66
N ASP A 158 -8.67 16.44 -3.65
CA ASP A 158 -9.04 15.50 -2.60
C ASP A 158 -8.86 16.18 -1.24
N PHE A 159 -9.85 16.03 -0.34
CA PHE A 159 -9.85 16.73 0.96
C PHE A 159 -8.86 16.16 1.97
N HIS A 160 -8.36 14.94 1.74
CA HIS A 160 -7.49 14.22 2.67
C HIS A 160 -6.06 14.11 2.17
N VAL A 161 -5.88 14.02 0.84
CA VAL A 161 -4.57 13.76 0.22
C VAL A 161 -4.27 14.83 -0.84
N PRO A 162 -3.46 15.84 -0.50
CA PRO A 162 -3.01 16.84 -1.48
C PRO A 162 -2.27 16.19 -2.65
N VAL A 163 -2.62 16.54 -3.88
CA VAL A 163 -2.01 15.98 -5.09
C VAL A 163 -0.49 16.22 -5.14
N GLU A 164 -0.03 17.31 -4.57
CA GLU A 164 1.40 17.64 -4.46
C GLU A 164 2.17 16.58 -3.66
N ARG A 165 1.53 15.96 -2.65
CA ARG A 165 2.14 14.88 -1.89
C ARG A 165 2.22 13.61 -2.73
N VAL A 166 1.24 13.35 -3.58
CA VAL A 166 1.29 12.21 -4.52
C VAL A 166 2.43 12.39 -5.52
N TYR A 167 2.57 13.57 -6.12
CA TYR A 167 3.69 13.88 -7.01
C TYR A 167 5.07 13.78 -6.33
N ALA A 168 5.18 14.31 -5.11
CA ALA A 168 6.41 14.18 -4.33
C ALA A 168 6.75 12.71 -4.05
N THR A 169 5.74 11.89 -3.74
CA THR A 169 5.91 10.45 -3.53
C THR A 169 6.35 9.75 -4.81
N ALA A 170 5.69 10.01 -5.94
CA ALA A 170 6.06 9.45 -7.24
C ALA A 170 7.53 9.74 -7.59
N ASN A 171 7.97 10.98 -7.37
CA ASN A 171 9.36 11.37 -7.61
C ASN A 171 10.34 10.59 -6.73
N ILE A 172 10.03 10.43 -5.44
CA ILE A 172 10.87 9.65 -4.51
C ILE A 172 11.01 8.20 -4.99
N LEU A 173 9.89 7.56 -5.33
CA LEU A 173 9.90 6.18 -5.80
C LEU A 173 10.68 6.01 -7.12
N LYS A 174 10.55 6.97 -8.05
CA LYS A 174 11.34 7.02 -9.30
C LYS A 174 12.84 7.17 -9.02
N GLU A 175 13.22 8.05 -8.09
CA GLU A 175 14.62 8.22 -7.65
C GLU A 175 15.17 6.95 -6.98
N MET A 176 14.29 6.13 -6.37
CA MET A 176 14.62 4.81 -5.82
C MET A 176 14.48 3.69 -6.84
N ASN A 177 14.46 4.01 -8.14
CA ASN A 177 14.44 3.08 -9.26
C ASN A 177 13.16 2.23 -9.37
N ALA A 178 11.98 2.77 -9.01
CA ALA A 178 10.69 2.17 -9.30
C ALA A 178 10.18 2.60 -10.69
N ASP A 179 9.43 1.71 -11.37
CA ASP A 179 8.69 2.03 -12.60
C ASP A 179 7.31 2.59 -12.20
N VAL A 180 7.20 3.91 -12.08
CA VAL A 180 6.02 4.58 -11.52
C VAL A 180 5.14 5.15 -12.61
N THR A 181 3.89 4.70 -12.64
CA THR A 181 2.79 5.32 -13.38
C THR A 181 1.86 6.05 -12.41
N GLU A 182 1.58 7.33 -12.68
CA GLU A 182 0.65 8.15 -11.89
C GLU A 182 -0.54 8.61 -12.72
N LYS A 183 -1.73 8.57 -12.14
CA LYS A 183 -2.97 9.05 -12.78
C LYS A 183 -3.74 9.95 -11.81
N VAL A 184 -4.06 11.15 -12.27
CA VAL A 184 -4.83 12.13 -11.49
C VAL A 184 -6.19 12.35 -12.16
N TYR A 185 -7.27 12.17 -11.40
CA TYR A 185 -8.64 12.38 -11.85
C TYR A 185 -9.17 13.73 -11.37
N ALA A 186 -9.78 14.50 -12.28
CA ALA A 186 -10.35 15.78 -11.91
C ALA A 186 -11.70 15.59 -11.22
N ASN A 187 -11.83 16.14 -10.00
CA ASN A 187 -13.09 16.21 -9.24
C ASN A 187 -13.79 14.85 -9.03
N PHE A 188 -13.04 13.76 -8.96
CA PHE A 188 -13.64 12.43 -8.76
C PHE A 188 -14.02 12.17 -7.29
N GLY A 189 -13.28 12.77 -6.34
CA GLY A 189 -13.50 12.58 -4.91
C GLY A 189 -12.66 11.43 -4.30
N HIS A 190 -12.99 11.04 -3.06
CA HIS A 190 -12.20 10.09 -2.26
C HIS A 190 -12.72 8.67 -2.40
N SER A 191 -12.57 8.08 -3.58
CA SER A 191 -13.01 6.71 -3.88
C SER A 191 -12.19 6.07 -5.00
N ILE A 192 -12.36 4.78 -5.22
CA ILE A 192 -11.72 4.02 -6.30
C ILE A 192 -12.67 4.03 -7.50
N ASN A 193 -12.16 4.26 -8.70
CA ASN A 193 -12.93 4.18 -9.93
C ASN A 193 -12.53 2.96 -10.80
N GLU A 194 -13.35 2.68 -11.80
CA GLU A 194 -13.18 1.52 -12.68
C GLU A 194 -11.87 1.62 -13.50
N GLU A 195 -11.52 2.82 -14.01
CA GLU A 195 -10.28 3.04 -14.76
C GLU A 195 -9.03 2.78 -13.90
N GLU A 196 -9.06 3.11 -12.59
CA GLU A 196 -7.96 2.78 -11.68
C GLU A 196 -7.79 1.27 -11.51
N VAL A 197 -8.87 0.52 -11.46
CA VAL A 197 -8.85 -0.95 -11.41
C VAL A 197 -8.28 -1.53 -12.71
N GLU A 198 -8.72 -1.04 -13.87
CA GLU A 198 -8.20 -1.45 -15.18
C GLU A 198 -6.69 -1.16 -15.31
N LEU A 199 -6.24 0.04 -14.89
CA LEU A 199 -4.83 0.42 -14.89
C LEU A 199 -4.02 -0.44 -13.93
N ALA A 200 -4.53 -0.72 -12.71
CA ALA A 200 -3.87 -1.62 -11.77
C ALA A 200 -3.66 -3.01 -12.39
N ASN A 201 -4.68 -3.56 -13.06
CA ASN A 201 -4.59 -4.83 -13.75
C ASN A 201 -3.58 -4.80 -14.90
N SER A 202 -3.60 -3.76 -15.73
CA SER A 202 -2.73 -3.68 -16.90
C SER A 202 -1.27 -3.36 -16.58
N ILE A 203 -1.00 -2.65 -15.49
CA ILE A 203 0.35 -2.21 -15.09
C ILE A 203 0.98 -3.18 -14.11
N VAL A 204 0.23 -3.61 -13.08
CA VAL A 204 0.76 -4.34 -11.92
C VAL A 204 0.36 -5.81 -11.91
N PHE A 205 -0.90 -6.14 -12.12
CA PHE A 205 -1.44 -7.51 -12.02
C PHE A 205 -1.54 -8.20 -13.39
N LYS A 206 -0.39 -8.35 -14.05
CA LYS A 206 -0.27 -8.98 -15.39
C LYS A 206 -0.18 -10.49 -15.29
#